data_9801ddacd5f39a5f68713eff531393ce
#
_entry.id   9801ddacd5f39a5f68713eff531393ce
#
_cell.length_a   1.000
_cell.length_b   1.000
_cell.length_c   1.000
_cell.angle_alpha   90.00
_cell.angle_beta   90.00
_cell.angle_gamma   90.00
#
_symmetry.space_group_name_H-M   'P 1'
#
loop_
_entity.id
_entity.type
_entity.pdbx_description
1 polymer ?
#
loop_
_entity_poly.entity_id
_entity_poly.type
_entity_poly.pdbx_seq_one_letter_code
_entity_poly.pdbx_strand_id
1 'polypeptide(L)'
;MKKKNNFYVTTPIYYPNDIPHIGSAYTTIAADILARWNKIQKKEVFFLTGTDEHGKKIELAAQDAKKKPKTFVDNLIPKFKEAWKKLNINYNRFIRTTDADHEQVVQVILSEVHKKGDIYEGYYEGLYCTGCEAYYTEKELLEGCCPVHKTPIEKLKEESYFFRLSKYKENLLNYYDKNPDFISPSNRRFEIINRVNEGLQDLSISRTSFSWGIPLPFDKNHICYVWFDALANYLTGIGYLEHSKEFQKFWPADVHIIGKDILWFHAVIWPAILFSLNLEPPKKIFAHGWWTVEGQKMSKSLKNIINIDKLISIAGVDSARYFLFREVSFGEDGDFSEKILIERHNNELANKLGNLISRVSTLAETYGMEKSTPIKIKPTLKKVNQLFQNLELDKVLNEIFSFIDSCNIYAQEKKPWETKNKKVIYSLCNAIKDIAILLSPFMPETSEKISKVFNFEISIESLNNDLKINKIKKSPILFKKINTIAENVNSKKKEKVNKSPIIDGIMSSIEFKDWEKLDIRVGKIEKVEEIDGADKLYKLSISVGAEKRTICAGLKKYYKKSELEGKKCIVFVNLAPRIMKGVESQGMLLAAVSQDEKKVIIISPEKDIEEGAKIR
;
A
#
# COMPACT_ATOMS: atom_id res chain seq x y z
N MET A 1 36.24 -5.29 -1.46
CA MET A 1 35.23 -6.36 -1.56
C MET A 1 34.54 -6.29 -2.92
N LYS A 2 34.50 -7.37 -3.71
CA LYS A 2 33.68 -7.43 -4.94
C LYS A 2 32.22 -7.20 -4.56
N LYS A 3 31.55 -6.24 -5.19
CA LYS A 3 30.12 -5.99 -4.99
C LYS A 3 29.37 -7.31 -5.23
N LYS A 4 28.64 -7.81 -4.23
CA LYS A 4 27.85 -9.04 -4.33
C LYS A 4 26.81 -8.83 -5.46
N ASN A 5 26.88 -9.62 -6.52
CA ASN A 5 26.04 -9.48 -7.72
C ASN A 5 24.74 -10.29 -7.61
N ASN A 6 24.26 -10.52 -6.39
CA ASN A 6 23.04 -11.26 -6.10
C ASN A 6 22.12 -10.45 -5.18
N PHE A 7 20.86 -10.84 -5.15
CA PHE A 7 19.83 -10.22 -4.32
C PHE A 7 18.81 -11.27 -3.87
N TYR A 8 18.61 -11.42 -2.58
CA TYR A 8 17.63 -12.31 -1.99
C TYR A 8 16.56 -11.51 -1.28
N VAL A 9 15.32 -11.60 -1.77
CA VAL A 9 14.14 -10.94 -1.22
C VAL A 9 13.09 -11.98 -0.85
N THR A 10 12.42 -11.76 0.28
CA THR A 10 11.37 -12.64 0.76
C THR A 10 10.13 -11.87 1.19
N THR A 11 8.99 -12.54 1.13
CA THR A 11 7.79 -12.20 1.90
C THR A 11 7.72 -13.04 3.17
N PRO A 12 6.82 -12.76 4.14
CA PRO A 12 6.41 -13.78 5.07
C PRO A 12 5.67 -14.88 4.31
N ILE A 13 5.57 -16.04 4.90
CA ILE A 13 4.68 -17.09 4.42
C ILE A 13 3.28 -16.87 5.01
N TYR A 14 2.24 -17.14 4.22
CA TYR A 14 0.86 -16.75 4.54
C TYR A 14 0.06 -17.93 5.10
N TYR A 15 -0.74 -17.70 6.14
CA TYR A 15 -1.70 -18.71 6.61
C TYR A 15 -2.76 -18.99 5.55
N PRO A 16 -2.86 -20.24 5.03
CA PRO A 16 -3.88 -20.61 4.06
C PRO A 16 -5.20 -20.99 4.76
N ASN A 17 -5.74 -20.07 5.56
CA ASN A 17 -7.05 -20.19 6.18
C ASN A 17 -8.16 -19.53 5.36
N ASP A 18 -7.80 -18.80 4.32
CA ASP A 18 -8.68 -18.15 3.33
C ASP A 18 -7.92 -17.82 2.04
N ILE A 19 -8.62 -17.21 1.07
CA ILE A 19 -8.03 -16.71 -0.17
C ILE A 19 -7.17 -15.46 0.08
N PRO A 20 -6.15 -15.19 -0.76
CA PRO A 20 -5.35 -13.96 -0.65
C PRO A 20 -6.18 -12.69 -0.84
N HIS A 21 -5.82 -11.65 -0.11
CA HIS A 21 -6.45 -10.33 -0.16
C HIS A 21 -5.42 -9.21 -0.38
N ILE A 22 -5.88 -7.96 -0.46
CA ILE A 22 -5.05 -6.79 -0.72
C ILE A 22 -3.82 -6.68 0.20
N GLY A 23 -3.92 -7.07 1.48
CA GLY A 23 -2.79 -7.04 2.43
C GLY A 23 -1.66 -7.98 2.03
N SER A 24 -1.96 -9.26 1.72
CA SER A 24 -0.96 -10.21 1.23
C SER A 24 -0.44 -9.83 -0.17
N ALA A 25 -1.31 -9.27 -1.03
CA ALA A 25 -0.92 -8.74 -2.33
C ALA A 25 0.09 -7.60 -2.20
N TYR A 26 -0.12 -6.66 -1.29
CA TYR A 26 0.76 -5.52 -1.06
C TYR A 26 2.20 -5.95 -0.75
N THR A 27 2.36 -6.85 0.22
CA THR A 27 3.66 -7.43 0.58
C THR A 27 4.32 -8.13 -0.61
N THR A 28 3.55 -8.98 -1.32
CA THR A 28 4.11 -9.81 -2.38
C THR A 28 4.46 -9.00 -3.62
N ILE A 29 3.66 -7.97 -3.95
CA ILE A 29 3.98 -7.03 -5.03
C ILE A 29 5.22 -6.20 -4.68
N ALA A 30 5.40 -5.75 -3.41
CA ALA A 30 6.60 -5.04 -2.99
C ALA A 30 7.87 -5.87 -3.23
N ALA A 31 7.85 -7.14 -2.84
CA ALA A 31 8.96 -8.06 -3.07
C ALA A 31 9.20 -8.29 -4.58
N ASP A 32 8.14 -8.43 -5.39
CA ASP A 32 8.25 -8.56 -6.85
C ASP A 32 8.82 -7.30 -7.51
N ILE A 33 8.43 -6.10 -7.06
CA ILE A 33 8.99 -4.83 -7.54
C ILE A 33 10.50 -4.79 -7.29
N LEU A 34 10.95 -5.14 -6.09
CA LEU A 34 12.36 -5.17 -5.74
C LEU A 34 13.12 -6.25 -6.53
N ALA A 35 12.52 -7.42 -6.71
CA ALA A 35 13.08 -8.49 -7.51
C ALA A 35 13.27 -8.05 -8.98
N ARG A 36 12.25 -7.46 -9.59
CA ARG A 36 12.31 -6.93 -10.97
C ARG A 36 13.34 -5.82 -11.11
N TRP A 37 13.37 -4.85 -10.18
CA TRP A 37 14.37 -3.78 -10.22
C TRP A 37 15.81 -4.32 -10.18
N ASN A 38 16.09 -5.26 -9.28
CA ASN A 38 17.41 -5.86 -9.19
C ASN A 38 17.78 -6.73 -10.40
N LYS A 39 16.80 -7.40 -11.04
CA LYS A 39 17.00 -8.09 -12.33
C LYS A 39 17.37 -7.11 -13.44
N ILE A 40 16.70 -5.95 -13.53
CA ILE A 40 17.07 -4.87 -14.49
C ILE A 40 18.51 -4.42 -14.27
N GLN A 41 18.98 -4.38 -13.02
CA GLN A 41 20.37 -4.07 -12.66
C GLN A 41 21.35 -5.23 -12.93
N LYS A 42 20.92 -6.30 -13.59
CA LYS A 42 21.70 -7.52 -13.89
C LYS A 42 22.19 -8.28 -12.68
N LYS A 43 21.53 -8.16 -11.54
CA LYS A 43 21.80 -9.04 -10.42
C LYS A 43 21.11 -10.38 -10.61
N GLU A 44 21.72 -11.42 -10.08
CA GLU A 44 21.03 -12.68 -9.89
C GLU A 44 20.08 -12.54 -8.68
N VAL A 45 18.80 -12.83 -8.88
CA VAL A 45 17.75 -12.57 -7.90
C VAL A 45 17.10 -13.87 -7.48
N PHE A 46 16.94 -14.07 -6.17
CA PHE A 46 16.09 -15.10 -5.60
C PHE A 46 14.93 -14.45 -4.84
N PHE A 47 13.71 -14.76 -5.23
CA PHE A 47 12.49 -14.30 -4.59
C PHE A 47 11.73 -15.49 -4.01
N LEU A 48 11.60 -15.52 -2.67
CA LEU A 48 10.90 -16.53 -1.90
C LEU A 48 9.58 -16.00 -1.37
N THR A 49 8.52 -16.76 -1.56
CA THR A 49 7.20 -16.59 -0.92
C THR A 49 6.61 -17.97 -0.63
N GLY A 50 5.50 -18.05 0.10
CA GLY A 50 4.91 -19.34 0.41
C GLY A 50 3.74 -19.30 1.37
N THR A 51 3.44 -20.46 1.97
CA THR A 51 2.34 -20.66 2.91
C THR A 51 2.79 -21.31 4.20
N ASP A 52 2.28 -20.81 5.32
CA ASP A 52 2.42 -21.35 6.66
C ASP A 52 1.20 -22.23 6.97
N GLU A 53 1.40 -23.55 6.94
CA GLU A 53 0.33 -24.54 6.87
C GLU A 53 0.09 -25.32 8.16
N HIS A 54 0.93 -25.12 9.18
CA HIS A 54 0.84 -25.80 10.47
C HIS A 54 0.11 -24.95 11.54
N GLY A 55 -0.13 -25.55 12.70
CA GLY A 55 -0.66 -24.90 13.88
C GLY A 55 -2.14 -25.09 14.12
N LYS A 56 -2.56 -24.72 15.36
CA LYS A 56 -3.94 -24.89 15.88
C LYS A 56 -4.99 -24.20 14.99
N LYS A 57 -4.65 -23.03 14.44
CA LYS A 57 -5.55 -22.26 13.60
C LYS A 57 -5.95 -22.98 12.31
N ILE A 58 -4.99 -23.63 11.64
CA ILE A 58 -5.25 -24.43 10.44
C ILE A 58 -6.00 -25.71 10.81
N GLU A 59 -5.64 -26.37 11.93
CA GLU A 59 -6.34 -27.57 12.40
C GLU A 59 -7.83 -27.26 12.64
N LEU A 60 -8.16 -26.17 13.34
CA LEU A 60 -9.54 -25.72 13.58
C LEU A 60 -10.26 -25.38 12.28
N ALA A 61 -9.64 -24.62 11.38
CA ALA A 61 -10.24 -24.28 10.09
C ALA A 61 -10.53 -25.53 9.22
N ALA A 62 -9.67 -26.54 9.29
CA ALA A 62 -9.89 -27.81 8.61
C ALA A 62 -11.03 -28.61 9.24
N GLN A 63 -11.15 -28.62 10.57
CA GLN A 63 -12.27 -29.25 11.31
C GLN A 63 -13.60 -28.59 10.94
N ASP A 64 -13.67 -27.25 10.93
CA ASP A 64 -14.87 -26.49 10.51
C ASP A 64 -15.25 -26.84 9.06
N ALA A 65 -14.27 -27.03 8.19
CA ALA A 65 -14.47 -27.46 6.81
C ALA A 65 -14.72 -28.97 6.66
N LYS A 66 -14.73 -29.75 7.75
CA LYS A 66 -14.86 -31.22 7.78
C LYS A 66 -13.82 -31.95 6.90
N LYS A 67 -12.57 -31.48 6.93
CA LYS A 67 -11.44 -32.01 6.15
C LYS A 67 -10.27 -32.32 7.06
N LYS A 68 -9.38 -33.22 6.60
CA LYS A 68 -8.05 -33.37 7.21
C LYS A 68 -7.22 -32.11 6.93
N PRO A 69 -6.38 -31.62 7.88
CA PRO A 69 -5.59 -30.39 7.70
C PRO A 69 -4.79 -30.36 6.40
N LYS A 70 -4.05 -31.43 6.06
CA LYS A 70 -3.29 -31.51 4.79
C LYS A 70 -4.17 -31.33 3.56
N THR A 71 -5.33 -32.00 3.52
CA THR A 71 -6.29 -31.89 2.40
C THR A 71 -6.88 -30.47 2.33
N PHE A 72 -7.12 -29.85 3.49
CA PHE A 72 -7.65 -28.49 3.56
C PHE A 72 -6.68 -27.49 2.94
N VAL A 73 -5.40 -27.50 3.35
CA VAL A 73 -4.40 -26.60 2.80
C VAL A 73 -4.11 -26.88 1.34
N ASP A 74 -4.02 -28.16 0.91
CA ASP A 74 -3.79 -28.54 -0.49
C ASP A 74 -4.86 -27.95 -1.44
N ASN A 75 -6.10 -27.78 -0.98
CA ASN A 75 -7.17 -27.15 -1.77
C ASN A 75 -7.02 -25.62 -1.89
N LEU A 76 -6.27 -24.97 -0.98
CA LEU A 76 -6.09 -23.51 -0.97
C LEU A 76 -4.84 -23.07 -1.74
N ILE A 77 -3.78 -23.88 -1.77
CA ILE A 77 -2.53 -23.52 -2.45
C ILE A 77 -2.71 -23.11 -3.92
N PRO A 78 -3.51 -23.82 -4.74
CA PRO A 78 -3.76 -23.37 -6.12
C PRO A 78 -4.34 -21.95 -6.20
N LYS A 79 -5.18 -21.54 -5.24
CA LYS A 79 -5.77 -20.18 -5.19
C LYS A 79 -4.70 -19.11 -4.91
N PHE A 80 -3.73 -19.39 -4.02
CA PHE A 80 -2.58 -18.50 -3.80
C PHE A 80 -1.74 -18.36 -5.06
N LYS A 81 -1.35 -19.47 -5.67
CA LYS A 81 -0.54 -19.46 -6.91
C LYS A 81 -1.26 -18.76 -8.06
N GLU A 82 -2.57 -18.97 -8.20
CA GLU A 82 -3.40 -18.28 -9.20
C GLU A 82 -3.46 -16.77 -8.94
N ALA A 83 -3.65 -16.36 -7.68
CA ALA A 83 -3.66 -14.95 -7.30
C ALA A 83 -2.34 -14.25 -7.63
N TRP A 84 -1.21 -14.89 -7.33
CA TRP A 84 0.10 -14.37 -7.69
C TRP A 84 0.32 -14.31 -9.20
N LYS A 85 -0.14 -15.32 -9.92
CA LYS A 85 -0.13 -15.31 -11.39
C LYS A 85 -0.97 -14.18 -11.97
N LYS A 86 -2.21 -13.97 -11.48
CA LYS A 86 -3.08 -12.85 -11.90
C LYS A 86 -2.45 -11.50 -11.66
N LEU A 87 -1.69 -11.32 -10.57
CA LEU A 87 -0.97 -10.10 -10.24
C LEU A 87 0.38 -9.96 -10.97
N ASN A 88 0.71 -10.89 -11.88
CA ASN A 88 2.00 -10.93 -12.60
C ASN A 88 3.22 -10.94 -11.65
N ILE A 89 3.11 -11.68 -10.54
CA ILE A 89 4.20 -11.87 -9.57
C ILE A 89 5.06 -13.06 -10.03
N ASN A 90 6.39 -12.86 -10.03
CA ASN A 90 7.35 -13.83 -10.54
C ASN A 90 8.38 -14.21 -9.47
N TYR A 91 8.03 -15.19 -8.63
CA TYR A 91 8.89 -15.75 -7.58
C TYR A 91 9.73 -16.93 -8.09
N ASN A 92 10.85 -17.21 -7.42
CA ASN A 92 11.71 -18.35 -7.72
C ASN A 92 11.20 -19.63 -7.03
N ARG A 93 10.76 -19.52 -5.77
CA ARG A 93 10.20 -20.64 -5.02
C ARG A 93 8.94 -20.21 -4.26
N PHE A 94 7.91 -21.04 -4.33
CA PHE A 94 6.74 -21.03 -3.46
C PHE A 94 6.89 -22.16 -2.46
N ILE A 95 7.32 -21.85 -1.24
CA ILE A 95 7.57 -22.82 -0.19
C ILE A 95 6.30 -23.08 0.62
N ARG A 96 6.15 -24.33 1.08
CA ARG A 96 5.09 -24.77 1.98
C ARG A 96 5.74 -25.33 3.24
N THR A 97 5.23 -25.01 4.42
CA THR A 97 5.78 -25.61 5.64
C THR A 97 5.52 -27.13 5.72
N THR A 98 4.58 -27.64 4.92
CA THR A 98 4.35 -29.08 4.72
C THR A 98 5.19 -29.73 3.60
N ASP A 99 6.16 -29.02 3.02
CA ASP A 99 7.15 -29.62 2.11
C ASP A 99 8.15 -30.46 2.93
N ALA A 100 8.48 -31.66 2.46
CA ALA A 100 9.33 -32.60 3.20
C ALA A 100 10.73 -32.07 3.51
N ASP A 101 11.32 -31.28 2.61
CA ASP A 101 12.62 -30.62 2.85
C ASP A 101 12.52 -29.55 3.94
N HIS A 102 11.35 -28.86 4.05
CA HIS A 102 11.14 -27.88 5.11
C HIS A 102 11.00 -28.55 6.47
N GLU A 103 10.17 -29.59 6.59
CA GLU A 103 10.05 -30.35 7.84
C GLU A 103 11.41 -30.89 8.31
N GLN A 104 12.23 -31.39 7.39
CA GLN A 104 13.57 -31.86 7.69
C GLN A 104 14.49 -30.74 8.19
N VAL A 105 14.47 -29.56 7.55
CA VAL A 105 15.25 -28.39 7.98
C VAL A 105 14.87 -27.97 9.39
N VAL A 106 13.57 -27.88 9.69
CA VAL A 106 13.09 -27.52 11.04
C VAL A 106 13.58 -28.50 12.09
N GLN A 107 13.48 -29.81 11.83
CA GLN A 107 13.96 -30.86 12.76
C GLN A 107 15.48 -30.77 12.99
N VAL A 108 16.26 -30.47 11.96
CA VAL A 108 17.71 -30.30 12.09
C VAL A 108 18.02 -29.06 12.93
N ILE A 109 17.37 -27.91 12.64
CA ILE A 109 17.55 -26.68 13.41
C ILE A 109 17.20 -26.92 14.90
N LEU A 110 16.05 -27.53 15.18
CA LEU A 110 15.65 -27.87 16.54
C LEU A 110 16.70 -28.74 17.26
N SER A 111 17.21 -29.77 16.56
CA SER A 111 18.24 -30.65 17.11
C SER A 111 19.55 -29.91 17.41
N GLU A 112 20.00 -29.04 16.51
CA GLU A 112 21.22 -28.25 16.70
C GLU A 112 21.10 -27.27 17.86
N VAL A 113 20.00 -26.54 17.94
CA VAL A 113 19.73 -25.55 19.00
C VAL A 113 19.57 -26.27 20.35
N HIS A 114 18.91 -27.43 20.40
CA HIS A 114 18.80 -28.26 21.61
C HIS A 114 20.15 -28.79 22.08
N LYS A 115 20.99 -29.33 21.18
CA LYS A 115 22.34 -29.81 21.51
C LYS A 115 23.24 -28.71 22.08
N LYS A 116 23.02 -27.44 21.72
CA LYS A 116 23.74 -26.29 22.30
C LYS A 116 23.23 -25.87 23.67
N GLY A 117 22.19 -26.52 24.19
CA GLY A 117 21.56 -26.18 25.47
C GLY A 117 20.73 -24.89 25.41
N ASP A 118 20.40 -24.41 24.23
CA ASP A 118 19.53 -23.24 24.03
C ASP A 118 18.04 -23.59 24.04
N ILE A 119 17.71 -24.88 24.04
CA ILE A 119 16.36 -25.39 24.29
C ILE A 119 16.38 -26.22 25.57
N TYR A 120 15.39 -26.03 26.43
CA TYR A 120 15.22 -26.75 27.68
C TYR A 120 13.73 -27.02 27.99
N GLU A 121 13.44 -28.06 28.75
CA GLU A 121 12.11 -28.44 29.21
C GLU A 121 11.65 -27.61 30.38
N GLY A 122 10.37 -27.24 30.44
CA GLY A 122 9.78 -26.50 31.52
C GLY A 122 8.24 -26.50 31.47
N TYR A 123 7.62 -25.81 32.42
CA TYR A 123 6.17 -25.64 32.45
C TYR A 123 5.79 -24.23 32.10
N TYR A 124 4.85 -24.07 31.19
CA TYR A 124 4.30 -22.76 30.83
C TYR A 124 2.89 -22.60 31.42
N GLU A 125 2.68 -21.50 32.12
CA GLU A 125 1.35 -21.04 32.53
C GLU A 125 1.20 -19.61 31.99
N GLY A 126 0.28 -19.37 31.04
CA GLY A 126 0.17 -18.07 30.42
C GLY A 126 -1.14 -17.83 29.70
N LEU A 127 -1.32 -16.58 29.29
CA LEU A 127 -2.50 -16.07 28.62
C LEU A 127 -2.29 -16.21 27.11
N TYR A 128 -2.98 -17.15 26.47
CA TYR A 128 -2.77 -17.52 25.07
C TYR A 128 -3.89 -16.99 24.15
N CYS A 129 -3.50 -16.39 23.03
CA CYS A 129 -4.41 -16.03 21.97
C CYS A 129 -4.28 -17.02 20.80
N THR A 130 -5.33 -17.80 20.55
CA THR A 130 -5.39 -18.75 19.43
C THR A 130 -5.29 -18.05 18.08
N GLY A 131 -5.79 -16.82 17.95
CA GLY A 131 -5.72 -16.05 16.69
C GLY A 131 -4.31 -15.56 16.34
N CYS A 132 -3.50 -15.16 17.33
CA CYS A 132 -2.10 -14.77 17.16
C CYS A 132 -1.15 -15.98 17.21
N GLU A 133 -1.63 -17.09 17.77
CA GLU A 133 -0.80 -18.24 18.19
C GLU A 133 0.38 -17.80 19.10
N ALA A 134 0.11 -16.84 19.98
CA ALA A 134 1.09 -16.22 20.85
C ALA A 134 0.56 -16.04 22.27
N TYR A 135 1.49 -16.03 23.22
CA TYR A 135 1.21 -15.72 24.61
C TYR A 135 1.33 -14.22 24.87
N TYR A 136 0.55 -13.74 25.83
CA TYR A 136 0.51 -12.36 26.28
C TYR A 136 0.71 -12.28 27.78
N THR A 137 1.28 -11.19 28.25
CA THR A 137 1.26 -10.81 29.66
C THR A 137 -0.03 -10.04 29.96
N GLU A 138 -0.44 -9.98 31.25
CA GLU A 138 -1.63 -9.20 31.62
C GLU A 138 -1.55 -7.73 31.21
N LYS A 139 -0.34 -7.15 31.20
CA LYS A 139 -0.09 -5.76 30.78
C LYS A 139 -0.31 -5.51 29.29
N GLU A 140 -0.19 -6.54 28.47
CA GLU A 140 -0.36 -6.45 27.02
C GLU A 140 -1.82 -6.62 26.58
N LEU A 141 -2.71 -7.03 27.48
CA LEU A 141 -4.13 -7.21 27.17
C LEU A 141 -4.90 -5.89 27.19
N LEU A 142 -5.90 -5.79 26.35
CA LEU A 142 -6.90 -4.73 26.36
C LEU A 142 -8.20 -5.30 26.94
N GLU A 143 -8.56 -4.86 28.16
CA GLU A 143 -9.78 -5.33 28.85
C GLU A 143 -9.88 -6.87 28.95
N GLY A 144 -8.75 -7.54 29.17
CA GLY A 144 -8.69 -9.01 29.26
C GLY A 144 -8.74 -9.74 27.91
N CYS A 145 -8.70 -9.01 26.80
CA CYS A 145 -8.73 -9.54 25.44
C CYS A 145 -7.41 -9.32 24.70
N CYS A 146 -7.18 -10.12 23.66
CA CYS A 146 -6.08 -9.94 22.73
C CYS A 146 -6.12 -8.56 22.05
N PRO A 147 -5.05 -7.74 22.08
CA PRO A 147 -5.04 -6.40 21.47
C PRO A 147 -5.21 -6.42 19.94
N VAL A 148 -4.85 -7.53 19.29
CA VAL A 148 -4.95 -7.68 17.84
C VAL A 148 -6.32 -8.20 17.41
N HIS A 149 -6.80 -9.29 18.01
CA HIS A 149 -8.02 -9.98 17.60
C HIS A 149 -9.25 -9.56 18.41
N LYS A 150 -9.08 -8.86 19.55
CA LYS A 150 -10.16 -8.48 20.47
C LYS A 150 -10.99 -9.68 20.98
N THR A 151 -10.39 -10.88 20.95
CA THR A 151 -11.00 -12.11 21.45
C THR A 151 -10.55 -12.38 22.88
N PRO A 152 -11.37 -13.05 23.70
CA PRO A 152 -10.98 -13.51 25.03
C PRO A 152 -9.71 -14.38 24.97
N ILE A 153 -8.90 -14.27 25.99
CA ILE A 153 -7.65 -15.01 26.13
C ILE A 153 -7.90 -16.33 26.88
N GLU A 154 -7.28 -17.40 26.41
CA GLU A 154 -7.29 -18.71 27.07
C GLU A 154 -6.14 -18.79 28.09
N LYS A 155 -6.44 -19.21 29.34
CA LYS A 155 -5.41 -19.50 30.33
C LYS A 155 -4.95 -20.94 30.12
N LEU A 156 -3.72 -21.12 29.62
CA LEU A 156 -3.15 -22.44 29.37
C LEU A 156 -2.04 -22.74 30.39
N LYS A 157 -2.03 -23.97 30.89
CA LYS A 157 -0.91 -24.54 31.64
C LYS A 157 -0.54 -25.86 30.99
N GLU A 158 0.64 -25.88 30.36
CA GLU A 158 1.12 -27.07 29.67
C GLU A 158 2.64 -27.23 29.85
N GLU A 159 3.09 -28.48 29.79
CA GLU A 159 4.50 -28.80 29.62
C GLU A 159 4.99 -28.32 28.25
N SER A 160 6.15 -27.68 28.24
CA SER A 160 6.68 -27.09 27.01
C SER A 160 8.21 -27.08 27.02
N TYR A 161 8.78 -27.08 25.83
CA TYR A 161 10.19 -26.74 25.64
C TYR A 161 10.33 -25.24 25.39
N PHE A 162 11.39 -24.66 25.95
CA PHE A 162 11.68 -23.23 25.89
C PHE A 162 12.98 -22.97 25.16
N PHE A 163 12.97 -21.99 24.23
CA PHE A 163 14.17 -21.42 23.65
C PHE A 163 14.67 -20.28 24.54
N ARG A 164 15.96 -20.29 24.91
CA ARG A 164 16.62 -19.29 25.77
C ARG A 164 16.78 -17.94 25.07
N LEU A 165 15.65 -17.31 24.71
CA LEU A 165 15.63 -16.03 24.02
C LEU A 165 16.30 -14.93 24.86
N SER A 166 16.13 -14.96 26.18
CA SER A 166 16.74 -14.01 27.12
C SER A 166 18.26 -13.97 27.04
N LYS A 167 18.91 -15.09 26.72
CA LYS A 167 20.37 -15.22 26.53
C LYS A 167 20.89 -14.31 25.41
N TYR A 168 20.07 -14.02 24.42
CA TYR A 168 20.45 -13.30 23.20
C TYR A 168 20.20 -11.79 23.26
N LYS A 169 19.74 -11.24 24.40
CA LYS A 169 19.46 -9.80 24.54
C LYS A 169 20.64 -8.93 24.11
N GLU A 170 21.82 -9.16 24.66
CA GLU A 170 23.01 -8.36 24.37
C GLU A 170 23.47 -8.54 22.89
N ASN A 171 23.36 -9.76 22.35
CA ASN A 171 23.67 -10.01 20.96
C ASN A 171 22.79 -9.18 20.01
N LEU A 172 21.47 -9.13 20.30
CA LEU A 172 20.50 -8.37 19.53
C LEU A 172 20.78 -6.87 19.61
N LEU A 173 20.94 -6.31 20.81
CA LEU A 173 21.22 -4.88 20.99
C LEU A 173 22.52 -4.46 20.31
N ASN A 174 23.60 -5.23 20.46
CA ASN A 174 24.86 -5.00 19.78
C ASN A 174 24.74 -5.11 18.25
N TYR A 175 23.90 -6.02 17.75
CA TYR A 175 23.66 -6.17 16.33
C TYR A 175 22.88 -4.96 15.78
N TYR A 176 21.86 -4.48 16.49
CA TYR A 176 21.09 -3.30 16.07
C TYR A 176 21.94 -2.03 16.08
N ASP A 177 22.86 -1.88 17.02
CA ASP A 177 23.78 -0.75 17.09
C ASP A 177 24.73 -0.73 15.89
N LYS A 178 25.34 -1.89 15.58
CA LYS A 178 26.26 -2.04 14.44
C LYS A 178 25.56 -1.96 13.08
N ASN A 179 24.26 -2.24 13.02
CA ASN A 179 23.47 -2.29 11.79
C ASN A 179 22.23 -1.39 11.91
N PRO A 180 22.37 -0.05 11.88
CA PRO A 180 21.25 0.88 12.11
C PRO A 180 20.10 0.74 11.10
N ASP A 181 20.38 0.22 9.89
CA ASP A 181 19.40 0.00 8.82
C ASP A 181 18.76 -1.39 8.84
N PHE A 182 19.08 -2.24 9.82
CA PHE A 182 18.56 -3.60 9.90
C PHE A 182 17.04 -3.63 10.04
N ILE A 183 16.46 -2.75 10.89
CA ILE A 183 15.00 -2.61 11.06
C ILE A 183 14.56 -1.31 10.41
N SER A 184 13.63 -1.40 9.48
CA SER A 184 13.09 -0.27 8.72
C SER A 184 11.56 -0.36 8.63
N PRO A 185 10.86 0.79 8.66
CA PRO A 185 11.33 2.16 8.86
C PRO A 185 11.81 2.44 10.29
N SER A 186 12.44 3.59 10.51
CA SER A 186 13.15 3.92 11.75
C SER A 186 12.27 3.95 13.01
N ASN A 187 11.00 4.36 12.91
CA ASN A 187 10.04 4.33 14.01
C ASN A 187 9.87 2.89 14.57
N ARG A 188 9.87 1.88 13.71
CA ARG A 188 9.78 0.47 14.09
C ARG A 188 11.05 -0.03 14.80
N ARG A 189 12.20 0.50 14.43
CA ARG A 189 13.47 0.19 15.10
C ARG A 189 13.43 0.62 16.57
N PHE A 190 12.96 1.83 16.86
CA PHE A 190 12.87 2.33 18.23
C PHE A 190 11.91 1.50 19.09
N GLU A 191 10.76 1.10 18.53
CA GLU A 191 9.79 0.23 19.18
C GLU A 191 10.44 -1.09 19.63
N ILE A 192 11.17 -1.76 18.73
CA ILE A 192 11.85 -3.04 19.04
C ILE A 192 12.96 -2.86 20.07
N ILE A 193 13.81 -1.85 19.93
CA ILE A 193 14.91 -1.61 20.87
C ILE A 193 14.38 -1.36 22.29
N ASN A 194 13.35 -0.53 22.44
CA ASN A 194 12.76 -0.26 23.73
C ASN A 194 12.21 -1.53 24.37
N ARG A 195 11.46 -2.33 23.62
CA ARG A 195 10.89 -3.59 24.12
C ARG A 195 11.97 -4.63 24.48
N VAL A 196 13.07 -4.72 23.73
CA VAL A 196 14.20 -5.59 24.07
C VAL A 196 14.92 -5.10 25.32
N ASN A 197 15.05 -3.79 25.53
CA ASN A 197 15.66 -3.21 26.73
C ASN A 197 14.84 -3.48 28.01
N GLU A 198 13.51 -3.51 27.92
CA GLU A 198 12.63 -3.87 29.02
C GLU A 198 12.88 -5.30 29.54
N GLY A 199 13.44 -6.17 28.70
CA GLY A 199 13.81 -7.54 29.02
C GLY A 199 13.19 -8.56 28.08
N LEU A 200 13.89 -9.66 27.86
CA LEU A 200 13.43 -10.78 27.06
C LEU A 200 13.08 -11.96 27.96
N GLN A 201 11.93 -12.57 27.74
CA GLN A 201 11.54 -13.84 28.35
C GLN A 201 11.84 -14.98 27.38
N ASP A 202 12.15 -16.16 27.91
CA ASP A 202 12.37 -17.35 27.12
C ASP A 202 11.09 -17.77 26.40
N LEU A 203 11.23 -18.21 25.15
CA LEU A 203 10.11 -18.49 24.26
C LEU A 203 9.69 -19.94 24.36
N SER A 204 8.42 -20.21 24.72
CA SER A 204 7.83 -21.54 24.61
C SER A 204 7.73 -21.97 23.16
N ILE A 205 8.44 -23.02 22.76
CA ILE A 205 8.61 -23.48 21.37
C ILE A 205 7.95 -24.82 21.07
N SER A 206 7.15 -25.36 21.95
CA SER A 206 6.40 -26.58 21.71
C SER A 206 4.97 -26.52 22.24
N ARG A 207 4.13 -27.42 21.75
CA ARG A 207 2.73 -27.56 22.10
C ARG A 207 2.37 -29.03 22.21
N THR A 208 1.47 -29.36 23.16
CA THR A 208 0.86 -30.68 23.32
C THR A 208 -0.65 -30.66 23.07
N SER A 209 -1.25 -29.46 23.00
CA SER A 209 -2.70 -29.26 22.90
C SER A 209 -3.31 -29.49 21.51
N PHE A 210 -2.49 -29.70 20.48
CA PHE A 210 -2.90 -30.06 19.12
C PHE A 210 -1.83 -30.90 18.42
N SER A 211 -2.19 -31.55 17.29
CA SER A 211 -1.33 -32.52 16.61
C SER A 211 -0.83 -32.10 15.23
N TRP A 212 -1.39 -31.03 14.66
CA TRP A 212 -1.04 -30.58 13.31
C TRP A 212 0.17 -29.66 13.30
N GLY A 213 1.35 -30.23 13.08
CA GLY A 213 2.64 -29.54 13.02
C GLY A 213 3.82 -30.54 13.01
N ILE A 214 5.03 -30.02 13.08
CA ILE A 214 6.27 -30.80 13.04
C ILE A 214 6.59 -31.32 14.44
N PRO A 215 6.69 -32.66 14.66
CA PRO A 215 7.10 -33.21 15.95
C PRO A 215 8.54 -32.79 16.31
N LEU A 216 8.81 -32.54 17.58
CA LEU A 216 10.17 -32.29 18.03
C LEU A 216 11.04 -33.56 17.83
N PRO A 217 12.27 -33.43 17.31
CA PRO A 217 13.14 -34.58 17.05
C PRO A 217 13.59 -35.31 18.30
N PHE A 218 13.61 -34.65 19.44
CA PHE A 218 14.03 -35.17 20.76
C PHE A 218 12.85 -35.54 21.67
N ASP A 219 11.61 -35.14 21.33
CA ASP A 219 10.38 -35.53 22.03
C ASP A 219 9.17 -35.48 21.09
N LYS A 220 8.72 -36.65 20.64
CA LYS A 220 7.63 -36.77 19.65
C LYS A 220 6.23 -36.45 20.20
N ASN A 221 6.07 -36.30 21.52
CA ASN A 221 4.80 -35.90 22.13
C ASN A 221 4.54 -34.40 21.98
N HIS A 222 5.58 -33.65 21.64
CA HIS A 222 5.51 -32.23 21.46
C HIS A 222 5.58 -31.84 19.97
N ILE A 223 4.73 -30.90 19.58
CA ILE A 223 4.70 -30.30 18.24
C ILE A 223 5.43 -28.95 18.28
N CYS A 224 6.26 -28.69 17.28
CA CYS A 224 6.99 -27.43 17.14
C CYS A 224 6.05 -26.23 17.09
N TYR A 225 6.41 -25.17 17.79
CA TYR A 225 5.71 -23.89 17.74
C TYR A 225 5.77 -23.29 16.34
N VAL A 226 4.62 -22.88 15.84
CA VAL A 226 4.44 -22.43 14.45
C VAL A 226 5.43 -21.36 14.00
N TRP A 227 5.80 -20.40 14.85
CA TRP A 227 6.76 -19.37 14.47
C TRP A 227 8.21 -19.87 14.40
N PHE A 228 8.59 -20.87 15.19
CA PHE A 228 9.91 -21.50 15.05
C PHE A 228 10.00 -22.31 13.77
N ASP A 229 8.91 -22.99 13.41
CA ASP A 229 8.70 -23.68 12.14
C ASP A 229 8.74 -22.67 10.97
N ALA A 230 7.82 -21.72 10.97
CA ALA A 230 7.64 -20.77 9.88
C ALA A 230 8.91 -19.98 9.54
N LEU A 231 9.66 -19.48 10.55
CA LEU A 231 10.87 -18.68 10.29
C LEU A 231 11.98 -19.45 9.59
N ALA A 232 12.04 -20.78 9.75
CA ALA A 232 13.03 -21.63 9.08
C ALA A 232 12.86 -21.67 7.54
N ASN A 233 11.69 -21.25 7.01
CA ASN A 233 11.44 -21.21 5.56
C ASN A 233 12.50 -20.42 4.78
N TYR A 234 13.04 -19.36 5.37
CA TYR A 234 14.03 -18.49 4.74
C TYR A 234 15.36 -19.20 4.46
N LEU A 235 15.70 -20.19 5.24
CA LEU A 235 16.87 -21.06 5.05
C LEU A 235 16.52 -22.22 4.10
N THR A 236 15.38 -22.87 4.33
CA THR A 236 14.90 -23.96 3.48
C THR A 236 14.78 -23.54 2.03
N GLY A 237 14.24 -22.33 1.81
CA GLY A 237 13.98 -21.78 0.47
C GLY A 237 15.18 -21.80 -0.47
N ILE A 238 16.39 -21.73 0.09
CA ILE A 238 17.66 -21.65 -0.63
C ILE A 238 18.58 -22.87 -0.39
N GLY A 239 18.04 -23.98 0.19
CA GLY A 239 18.76 -25.24 0.33
C GLY A 239 19.81 -25.26 1.44
N TYR A 240 19.42 -24.91 2.66
CA TYR A 240 20.29 -24.83 3.85
C TYR A 240 20.98 -26.17 4.17
N LEU A 241 20.24 -27.30 4.24
CA LEU A 241 20.78 -28.59 4.65
C LEU A 241 21.85 -29.12 3.70
N GLU A 242 21.68 -28.87 2.44
CA GLU A 242 22.58 -29.34 1.39
C GLU A 242 23.80 -28.44 1.26
N HIS A 243 23.92 -27.39 2.06
CA HIS A 243 24.88 -26.30 1.86
C HIS A 243 24.99 -25.91 0.38
N SER A 244 23.81 -25.81 -0.25
CA SER A 244 23.69 -25.64 -1.69
C SER A 244 24.45 -24.41 -2.19
N LYS A 245 24.72 -24.39 -3.49
CA LYS A 245 25.32 -23.20 -4.13
C LYS A 245 24.41 -21.97 -3.96
N GLU A 246 23.09 -22.18 -3.94
CA GLU A 246 22.10 -21.14 -3.69
C GLU A 246 22.23 -20.61 -2.27
N PHE A 247 22.34 -21.46 -1.25
CA PHE A 247 22.53 -21.01 0.14
C PHE A 247 23.79 -20.16 0.29
N GLN A 248 24.94 -20.67 -0.18
CA GLN A 248 26.21 -19.93 -0.11
C GLN A 248 26.18 -18.61 -0.87
N LYS A 249 25.40 -18.54 -1.95
CA LYS A 249 25.27 -17.37 -2.81
C LYS A 249 24.33 -16.32 -2.23
N PHE A 250 23.16 -16.74 -1.74
CA PHE A 250 22.07 -15.84 -1.40
C PHE A 250 21.99 -15.52 0.10
N TRP A 251 22.44 -16.41 1.00
CA TRP A 251 22.45 -16.07 2.42
C TRP A 251 23.59 -15.12 2.80
N PRO A 252 23.40 -14.14 3.71
CA PRO A 252 22.12 -13.73 4.30
C PRO A 252 21.24 -12.97 3.30
N ALA A 253 19.92 -13.06 3.54
CA ALA A 253 18.92 -12.36 2.72
C ALA A 253 19.17 -10.85 2.71
N ASP A 254 18.95 -10.20 1.56
CA ASP A 254 19.11 -8.75 1.45
C ASP A 254 17.94 -8.01 2.13
N VAL A 255 16.71 -8.55 2.02
CA VAL A 255 15.55 -7.97 2.70
C VAL A 255 14.42 -8.98 2.91
N HIS A 256 13.86 -8.97 4.12
CA HIS A 256 12.57 -9.54 4.46
C HIS A 256 11.52 -8.43 4.45
N ILE A 257 10.53 -8.49 3.54
CA ILE A 257 9.39 -7.55 3.50
C ILE A 257 8.26 -8.17 4.29
N ILE A 258 7.80 -7.51 5.35
CA ILE A 258 6.80 -8.08 6.28
C ILE A 258 5.75 -7.04 6.69
N GLY A 259 4.62 -7.49 7.19
CA GLY A 259 3.66 -6.64 7.91
C GLY A 259 4.19 -6.25 9.31
N LYS A 260 3.81 -5.08 9.79
CA LYS A 260 4.25 -4.57 11.11
C LYS A 260 3.83 -5.44 12.29
N ASP A 261 2.76 -6.21 12.15
CA ASP A 261 2.21 -7.13 13.16
C ASP A 261 3.13 -8.31 13.49
N ILE A 262 4.00 -8.70 12.56
CA ILE A 262 4.92 -9.82 12.74
C ILE A 262 6.39 -9.37 12.91
N LEU A 263 6.60 -8.07 13.14
CA LEU A 263 7.94 -7.51 13.29
C LEU A 263 8.72 -8.11 14.45
N TRP A 264 8.07 -8.38 15.59
CA TRP A 264 8.71 -8.99 16.74
C TRP A 264 9.35 -10.34 16.41
N PHE A 265 8.66 -11.18 15.68
CA PHE A 265 9.16 -12.50 15.29
C PHE A 265 10.39 -12.40 14.36
N HIS A 266 10.38 -11.46 13.44
CA HIS A 266 11.46 -11.29 12.46
C HIS A 266 12.65 -10.50 12.99
N ALA A 267 12.41 -9.50 13.84
CA ALA A 267 13.46 -8.64 14.35
C ALA A 267 14.14 -9.18 15.60
N VAL A 268 13.46 -10.00 16.42
CA VAL A 268 13.97 -10.50 17.70
C VAL A 268 14.16 -12.01 17.68
N ILE A 269 13.09 -12.78 17.45
CA ILE A 269 13.13 -14.24 17.55
C ILE A 269 14.02 -14.84 16.45
N TRP A 270 13.81 -14.43 15.21
CA TRP A 270 14.57 -14.93 14.07
C TRP A 270 16.08 -14.69 14.19
N PRO A 271 16.55 -13.47 14.45
CA PRO A 271 17.98 -13.24 14.69
C PRO A 271 18.56 -14.03 15.87
N ALA A 272 17.81 -14.21 16.96
CA ALA A 272 18.26 -15.00 18.10
C ALA A 272 18.46 -16.49 17.73
N ILE A 273 17.52 -17.08 16.96
CA ILE A 273 17.68 -18.43 16.41
C ILE A 273 18.91 -18.53 15.50
N LEU A 274 19.11 -17.53 14.62
CA LEU A 274 20.27 -17.48 13.72
C LEU A 274 21.60 -17.37 14.50
N PHE A 275 21.64 -16.56 15.55
CA PHE A 275 22.82 -16.49 16.44
C PHE A 275 23.08 -17.83 17.12
N SER A 276 22.02 -18.55 17.57
CA SER A 276 22.18 -19.90 18.08
C SER A 276 22.78 -20.86 17.02
N LEU A 277 22.42 -20.68 15.76
CA LEU A 277 22.98 -21.48 14.65
C LEU A 277 24.35 -20.99 14.16
N ASN A 278 24.91 -19.90 14.71
CA ASN A 278 26.10 -19.20 14.22
C ASN A 278 25.93 -18.69 12.77
N LEU A 279 24.72 -18.30 12.40
CA LEU A 279 24.39 -17.70 11.12
C LEU A 279 24.20 -16.17 11.26
N GLU A 280 24.54 -15.43 10.20
CA GLU A 280 24.28 -13.99 10.13
C GLU A 280 22.77 -13.74 9.94
N PRO A 281 22.17 -12.76 10.64
CA PRO A 281 20.80 -12.32 10.35
C PRO A 281 20.68 -11.73 8.93
N PRO A 282 19.43 -11.60 8.39
CA PRO A 282 19.20 -10.89 7.14
C PRO A 282 19.73 -9.45 7.24
N LYS A 283 20.08 -8.84 6.11
CA LYS A 283 20.65 -7.49 6.11
C LYS A 283 19.62 -6.43 6.48
N LYS A 284 18.36 -6.64 6.13
CA LYS A 284 17.26 -5.71 6.40
C LYS A 284 15.93 -6.42 6.61
N ILE A 285 15.16 -5.92 7.57
CA ILE A 285 13.75 -6.24 7.78
C ILE A 285 12.95 -4.96 7.53
N PHE A 286 12.07 -4.98 6.56
CA PHE A 286 11.20 -3.86 6.27
C PHE A 286 9.76 -4.19 6.67
N ALA A 287 9.25 -3.46 7.66
CA ALA A 287 7.90 -3.65 8.19
C ALA A 287 6.94 -2.59 7.62
N HIS A 288 6.05 -3.01 6.72
CA HIS A 288 5.03 -2.11 6.17
C HIS A 288 3.76 -2.06 7.03
N GLY A 289 2.98 -1.00 6.84
CA GLY A 289 1.68 -0.82 7.49
C GLY A 289 0.57 -1.70 6.92
N TRP A 290 -0.63 -1.57 7.47
CA TRP A 290 -1.83 -2.29 7.03
C TRP A 290 -2.62 -1.50 6.00
N TRP A 291 -3.43 -2.23 5.22
CA TRP A 291 -4.51 -1.64 4.44
C TRP A 291 -5.82 -1.77 5.20
N THR A 292 -6.51 -0.65 5.37
CA THR A 292 -7.89 -0.56 5.85
C THR A 292 -8.84 -0.36 4.67
N VAL A 293 -10.13 -0.44 4.90
CA VAL A 293 -11.16 -0.11 3.93
C VAL A 293 -12.15 0.82 4.61
N GLU A 294 -12.27 2.06 4.11
CA GLU A 294 -13.12 3.10 4.70
C GLU A 294 -12.79 3.31 6.20
N GLY A 295 -11.49 3.40 6.53
CA GLY A 295 -10.98 3.60 7.90
C GLY A 295 -11.10 2.38 8.82
N GLN A 296 -11.65 1.25 8.36
CA GLN A 296 -11.86 0.06 9.17
C GLN A 296 -10.90 -1.06 8.79
N LYS A 297 -10.41 -1.81 9.78
CA LYS A 297 -9.60 -3.01 9.54
C LYS A 297 -10.43 -4.04 8.75
N MET A 298 -9.81 -4.63 7.73
CA MET A 298 -10.45 -5.69 6.95
C MET A 298 -10.73 -6.91 7.84
N SER A 299 -11.99 -7.37 7.82
CA SER A 299 -12.39 -8.58 8.54
C SER A 299 -13.55 -9.29 7.83
N LYS A 300 -13.65 -10.62 8.05
CA LYS A 300 -14.75 -11.43 7.52
C LYS A 300 -16.10 -10.99 8.08
N SER A 301 -16.16 -10.61 9.36
CA SER A 301 -17.36 -10.17 10.03
C SER A 301 -17.93 -8.87 9.45
N LEU A 302 -17.05 -7.96 9.04
CA LEU A 302 -17.43 -6.70 8.40
C LEU A 302 -17.67 -6.83 6.89
N LYS A 303 -17.39 -7.99 6.28
CA LYS A 303 -17.51 -8.25 4.83
C LYS A 303 -16.81 -7.20 3.95
N ASN A 304 -15.77 -6.54 4.47
CA ASN A 304 -15.03 -5.47 3.81
C ASN A 304 -13.69 -5.92 3.23
N ILE A 305 -13.46 -7.23 3.10
CA ILE A 305 -12.22 -7.79 2.54
C ILE A 305 -12.18 -7.53 1.03
N ILE A 306 -11.13 -6.87 0.57
CA ILE A 306 -10.84 -6.69 -0.86
C ILE A 306 -9.97 -7.86 -1.32
N ASN A 307 -10.57 -8.80 -2.05
CA ASN A 307 -9.83 -9.88 -2.68
C ASN A 307 -9.17 -9.43 -3.99
N ILE A 308 -8.26 -10.26 -4.51
CA ILE A 308 -7.44 -9.95 -5.69
C ILE A 308 -8.31 -9.76 -6.94
N ASP A 309 -9.34 -10.59 -7.13
CA ASP A 309 -10.21 -10.52 -8.30
C ASP A 309 -11.00 -9.21 -8.33
N LYS A 310 -11.53 -8.76 -7.19
CA LYS A 310 -12.19 -7.46 -7.07
C LYS A 310 -11.20 -6.33 -7.37
N LEU A 311 -10.00 -6.35 -6.78
CA LEU A 311 -8.98 -5.33 -7.00
C LEU A 311 -8.64 -5.18 -8.49
N ILE A 312 -8.40 -6.30 -9.18
CA ILE A 312 -8.06 -6.32 -10.61
C ILE A 312 -9.25 -5.89 -11.48
N SER A 313 -10.47 -6.28 -11.13
CA SER A 313 -11.67 -5.98 -11.93
C SER A 313 -11.97 -4.48 -12.02
N ILE A 314 -11.53 -3.66 -11.08
CA ILE A 314 -11.77 -2.22 -11.06
C ILE A 314 -10.99 -1.52 -12.19
N ALA A 315 -9.69 -1.77 -12.29
CA ALA A 315 -8.81 -0.98 -13.18
C ALA A 315 -7.73 -1.80 -13.92
N GLY A 316 -7.73 -3.12 -13.77
CA GLY A 316 -6.71 -4.02 -14.31
C GLY A 316 -5.48 -4.16 -13.41
N VAL A 317 -4.62 -5.13 -13.77
CA VAL A 317 -3.48 -5.57 -12.94
C VAL A 317 -2.48 -4.44 -12.69
N ASP A 318 -1.99 -3.82 -13.74
CA ASP A 318 -0.95 -2.78 -13.61
C ASP A 318 -1.45 -1.54 -12.88
N SER A 319 -2.72 -1.18 -13.05
CA SER A 319 -3.31 -0.07 -12.31
C SER A 319 -3.48 -0.39 -10.82
N ALA A 320 -3.82 -1.64 -10.49
CA ALA A 320 -3.89 -2.11 -9.12
C ALA A 320 -2.50 -2.10 -8.44
N ARG A 321 -1.47 -2.64 -9.13
CA ARG A 321 -0.08 -2.62 -8.67
C ARG A 321 0.42 -1.18 -8.47
N TYR A 322 0.15 -0.30 -9.43
CA TYR A 322 0.50 1.12 -9.35
C TYR A 322 -0.17 1.80 -8.16
N PHE A 323 -1.49 1.64 -8.00
CA PHE A 323 -2.27 2.27 -6.94
C PHE A 323 -1.73 1.96 -5.54
N LEU A 324 -1.44 0.68 -5.26
CA LEU A 324 -0.95 0.23 -3.97
C LEU A 324 0.34 0.92 -3.50
N PHE A 325 1.18 1.35 -4.43
CA PHE A 325 2.46 2.03 -4.11
C PHE A 325 2.44 3.52 -4.44
N ARG A 326 1.32 4.02 -4.95
CA ARG A 326 1.16 5.45 -5.27
C ARG A 326 0.35 6.19 -4.22
N GLU A 327 -0.60 5.51 -3.58
CA GLU A 327 -1.55 6.14 -2.67
C GLU A 327 -0.97 6.39 -1.29
N VAL A 328 -0.13 5.49 -0.81
CA VAL A 328 0.38 5.49 0.57
C VAL A 328 1.90 5.43 0.57
N SER A 329 2.52 6.14 1.51
CA SER A 329 3.95 6.00 1.77
C SER A 329 4.29 4.58 2.21
N PHE A 330 5.22 3.92 1.51
CA PHE A 330 5.58 2.54 1.79
C PHE A 330 6.21 2.43 3.18
N GLY A 331 5.53 1.76 4.10
CA GLY A 331 5.85 1.68 5.54
C GLY A 331 4.69 2.13 6.44
N GLU A 332 3.82 3.02 5.95
CA GLU A 332 2.68 3.54 6.69
C GLU A 332 1.38 2.76 6.39
N ASP A 333 0.36 2.97 7.22
CA ASP A 333 -0.98 2.40 7.01
C ASP A 333 -1.68 3.09 5.85
N GLY A 334 -2.41 2.32 5.04
CA GLY A 334 -3.18 2.83 3.90
C GLY A 334 -4.67 2.54 4.04
N ASP A 335 -5.48 3.39 3.41
CA ASP A 335 -6.92 3.18 3.30
C ASP A 335 -7.33 2.96 1.85
N PHE A 336 -7.99 1.83 1.57
CA PHE A 336 -8.41 1.48 0.23
C PHE A 336 -9.73 2.17 -0.10
N SER A 337 -9.72 2.88 -1.21
CA SER A 337 -10.92 3.47 -1.81
C SER A 337 -10.98 3.15 -3.31
N GLU A 338 -12.05 2.51 -3.74
CA GLU A 338 -12.31 2.22 -5.15
C GLU A 338 -12.39 3.52 -5.98
N LYS A 339 -12.99 4.55 -5.43
CA LYS A 339 -13.07 5.88 -6.05
C LYS A 339 -11.69 6.46 -6.32
N ILE A 340 -10.80 6.44 -5.32
CA ILE A 340 -9.44 6.98 -5.45
C ILE A 340 -8.62 6.15 -6.46
N LEU A 341 -8.79 4.82 -6.48
CA LEU A 341 -8.15 3.98 -7.49
C LEU A 341 -8.57 4.39 -8.92
N ILE A 342 -9.87 4.59 -9.15
CA ILE A 342 -10.40 5.04 -10.46
C ILE A 342 -9.88 6.44 -10.81
N GLU A 343 -9.87 7.37 -9.85
CA GLU A 343 -9.33 8.73 -10.05
C GLU A 343 -7.84 8.71 -10.42
N ARG A 344 -7.02 7.93 -9.71
CA ARG A 344 -5.60 7.74 -10.04
C ARG A 344 -5.41 7.14 -11.42
N HIS A 345 -6.16 6.08 -11.74
CA HIS A 345 -6.14 5.46 -13.07
C HIS A 345 -6.46 6.47 -14.18
N ASN A 346 -7.55 7.24 -14.02
CA ASN A 346 -7.99 8.18 -15.05
C ASN A 346 -7.04 9.38 -15.19
N ASN A 347 -6.62 9.97 -14.08
CA ASN A 347 -5.86 11.22 -14.08
C ASN A 347 -4.38 10.99 -14.37
N GLU A 348 -3.78 9.98 -13.77
CA GLU A 348 -2.33 9.76 -13.88
C GLU A 348 -1.99 8.76 -15.00
N LEU A 349 -2.66 7.61 -15.07
CA LEU A 349 -2.34 6.59 -16.07
C LEU A 349 -2.95 6.90 -17.43
N ALA A 350 -4.25 7.18 -17.52
CA ALA A 350 -4.88 7.45 -18.82
C ALA A 350 -4.52 8.85 -19.35
N ASN A 351 -4.71 9.91 -18.55
CA ASN A 351 -4.55 11.29 -19.01
C ASN A 351 -3.09 11.75 -19.14
N LYS A 352 -2.18 11.35 -18.21
CA LYS A 352 -0.78 11.78 -18.29
C LYS A 352 0.06 10.80 -19.10
N LEU A 353 0.24 9.56 -18.61
CA LEU A 353 1.12 8.56 -19.22
C LEU A 353 0.57 8.07 -20.56
N GLY A 354 -0.68 7.61 -20.60
CA GLY A 354 -1.32 7.06 -21.80
C GLY A 354 -1.41 8.06 -22.94
N ASN A 355 -1.81 9.31 -22.64
CA ASN A 355 -1.85 10.37 -23.65
C ASN A 355 -0.47 10.74 -24.20
N LEU A 356 0.56 10.82 -23.33
CA LEU A 356 1.93 11.08 -23.77
C LEU A 356 2.38 10.02 -24.79
N ILE A 357 2.23 8.73 -24.44
CA ILE A 357 2.64 7.61 -25.29
C ILE A 357 1.86 7.59 -26.60
N SER A 358 0.53 7.74 -26.55
CA SER A 358 -0.33 7.74 -27.74
C SER A 358 0.01 8.88 -28.70
N ARG A 359 0.18 10.10 -28.19
CA ARG A 359 0.54 11.29 -28.99
C ARG A 359 1.91 11.14 -29.63
N VAL A 360 2.93 10.78 -28.85
CA VAL A 360 4.31 10.68 -29.35
C VAL A 360 4.46 9.55 -30.34
N SER A 361 3.85 8.37 -30.11
CA SER A 361 3.89 7.26 -31.06
C SER A 361 3.17 7.61 -32.40
N THR A 362 2.04 8.33 -32.34
CA THR A 362 1.34 8.81 -33.52
C THR A 362 2.21 9.79 -34.32
N LEU A 363 2.90 10.73 -33.64
CA LEU A 363 3.81 11.67 -34.30
C LEU A 363 5.01 10.95 -34.92
N ALA A 364 5.58 9.96 -34.24
CA ALA A 364 6.69 9.16 -34.76
C ALA A 364 6.29 8.31 -35.96
N GLU A 365 5.07 7.75 -35.97
CA GLU A 365 4.52 7.03 -37.14
C GLU A 365 4.32 7.95 -38.33
N THR A 366 3.76 9.16 -38.07
CA THR A 366 3.37 10.10 -39.16
C THR A 366 4.56 10.85 -39.75
N TYR A 367 5.47 11.33 -38.90
CA TYR A 367 6.54 12.23 -39.33
C TYR A 367 7.93 11.60 -39.32
N GLY A 368 8.08 10.44 -38.63
CA GLY A 368 9.38 9.81 -38.40
C GLY A 368 10.18 10.53 -37.31
N MET A 369 11.45 10.13 -37.18
CA MET A 369 12.39 10.62 -36.17
C MET A 369 13.72 11.00 -36.81
N GLU A 370 14.41 11.96 -36.22
CA GLU A 370 15.79 12.35 -36.54
C GLU A 370 16.61 12.37 -35.26
N LYS A 371 17.82 11.80 -35.31
CA LYS A 371 18.71 11.71 -34.13
C LYS A 371 18.98 13.09 -33.55
N SER A 372 18.84 13.20 -32.24
CA SER A 372 19.06 14.41 -31.45
C SER A 372 19.50 14.04 -30.03
N THR A 373 19.87 15.04 -29.25
CA THR A 373 20.14 14.83 -27.83
C THR A 373 18.86 14.48 -27.09
N PRO A 374 18.78 13.30 -26.42
CA PRO A 374 17.63 12.94 -25.60
C PRO A 374 17.41 13.89 -24.43
N ILE A 375 16.18 13.92 -23.91
CA ILE A 375 15.90 14.59 -22.63
C ILE A 375 16.72 13.90 -21.55
N LYS A 376 17.42 14.68 -20.73
CA LYS A 376 18.33 14.14 -19.70
C LYS A 376 17.56 13.43 -18.57
N ILE A 377 17.61 12.10 -18.55
CA ILE A 377 17.02 11.28 -17.47
C ILE A 377 18.02 11.00 -16.33
N LYS A 378 19.31 11.30 -16.51
CA LYS A 378 20.36 10.95 -15.53
C LYS A 378 20.09 11.41 -14.09
N PRO A 379 19.61 12.63 -13.83
CA PRO A 379 19.25 13.05 -12.48
C PRO A 379 18.15 12.20 -11.86
N THR A 380 17.08 11.91 -12.63
CA THR A 380 15.97 11.05 -12.22
C THR A 380 16.43 9.62 -11.94
N LEU A 381 17.27 9.03 -12.78
CA LEU A 381 17.80 7.69 -12.57
C LEU A 381 18.64 7.58 -11.29
N LYS A 382 19.51 8.57 -11.01
CA LYS A 382 20.29 8.62 -9.78
C LYS A 382 19.39 8.60 -8.55
N LYS A 383 18.35 9.44 -8.55
CA LYS A 383 17.40 9.55 -7.45
C LYS A 383 16.55 8.28 -7.31
N VAL A 384 16.06 7.71 -8.40
CA VAL A 384 15.34 6.43 -8.42
C VAL A 384 16.17 5.30 -7.82
N ASN A 385 17.46 5.19 -8.20
CA ASN A 385 18.36 4.19 -7.61
C ASN A 385 18.47 4.33 -6.10
N GLN A 386 18.65 5.56 -5.60
CA GLN A 386 18.73 5.83 -4.16
C GLN A 386 17.44 5.47 -3.44
N LEU A 387 16.29 5.84 -3.99
CA LEU A 387 14.97 5.55 -3.42
C LEU A 387 14.69 4.03 -3.36
N PHE A 388 15.07 3.27 -4.39
CA PHE A 388 14.99 1.80 -4.33
C PHE A 388 15.90 1.19 -3.26
N GLN A 389 17.10 1.73 -3.05
CA GLN A 389 18.02 1.28 -1.98
C GLN A 389 17.42 1.53 -0.59
N ASN A 390 16.70 2.63 -0.44
CA ASN A 390 16.02 3.01 0.79
C ASN A 390 14.65 2.31 0.96
N LEU A 391 14.17 1.57 -0.04
CA LEU A 391 12.83 0.97 -0.08
C LEU A 391 11.67 2.00 -0.06
N GLU A 392 11.89 3.20 -0.58
CA GLU A 392 10.91 4.29 -0.68
C GLU A 392 10.11 4.20 -2.01
N LEU A 393 9.33 3.12 -2.17
CA LEU A 393 8.67 2.74 -3.44
C LEU A 393 7.66 3.79 -3.93
N ASP A 394 6.94 4.42 -3.03
CA ASP A 394 6.02 5.54 -3.33
C ASP A 394 6.78 6.74 -3.92
N LYS A 395 7.94 7.07 -3.34
CA LYS A 395 8.78 8.17 -3.83
C LYS A 395 9.43 7.84 -5.18
N VAL A 396 9.72 6.56 -5.46
CA VAL A 396 10.14 6.13 -6.80
C VAL A 396 9.09 6.51 -7.83
N LEU A 397 7.82 6.17 -7.59
CA LEU A 397 6.72 6.54 -8.49
C LEU A 397 6.56 8.06 -8.61
N ASN A 398 6.69 8.80 -7.50
CA ASN A 398 6.65 10.27 -7.52
C ASN A 398 7.71 10.85 -8.46
N GLU A 399 8.94 10.34 -8.39
CA GLU A 399 10.05 10.80 -9.22
C GLU A 399 9.81 10.49 -10.71
N ILE A 400 9.31 9.28 -11.03
CA ILE A 400 9.00 8.89 -12.40
C ILE A 400 7.86 9.76 -12.97
N PHE A 401 6.80 10.00 -12.20
CA PHE A 401 5.68 10.82 -12.64
C PHE A 401 6.05 12.31 -12.78
N SER A 402 6.94 12.83 -11.96
CA SER A 402 7.53 14.16 -12.15
C SER A 402 8.28 14.27 -13.49
N PHE A 403 8.98 13.21 -13.89
CA PHE A 403 9.63 13.16 -15.20
C PHE A 403 8.61 13.06 -16.34
N ILE A 404 7.52 12.29 -16.19
CA ILE A 404 6.40 12.24 -17.15
C ILE A 404 5.78 13.65 -17.33
N ASP A 405 5.54 14.37 -16.24
CA ASP A 405 5.01 15.74 -16.29
C ASP A 405 5.97 16.69 -17.04
N SER A 406 7.28 16.58 -16.79
CA SER A 406 8.31 17.33 -17.52
C SER A 406 8.29 17.03 -19.03
N CYS A 407 8.08 15.77 -19.41
CA CYS A 407 7.96 15.38 -20.83
C CYS A 407 6.69 15.94 -21.49
N ASN A 408 5.56 15.97 -20.75
CA ASN A 408 4.32 16.57 -21.23
C ASN A 408 4.46 18.10 -21.43
N ILE A 409 5.12 18.80 -20.50
CA ILE A 409 5.43 20.23 -20.60
C ILE A 409 6.33 20.49 -21.83
N TYR A 410 7.42 19.72 -21.97
CA TYR A 410 8.32 19.84 -23.12
C TYR A 410 7.60 19.62 -24.45
N ALA A 411 6.73 18.62 -24.53
CA ALA A 411 5.91 18.39 -25.72
C ALA A 411 4.98 19.59 -26.01
N GLN A 412 4.38 20.19 -24.98
CA GLN A 412 3.49 21.33 -25.12
C GLN A 412 4.22 22.61 -25.55
N GLU A 413 5.43 22.86 -25.04
CA GLU A 413 6.26 24.00 -25.43
C GLU A 413 6.79 23.88 -26.87
N LYS A 414 7.28 22.69 -27.26
CA LYS A 414 7.87 22.45 -28.57
C LYS A 414 6.85 22.19 -29.69
N LYS A 415 5.60 21.89 -29.31
CA LYS A 415 4.48 21.66 -30.24
C LYS A 415 4.84 20.80 -31.46
N PRO A 416 5.36 19.57 -31.28
CA PRO A 416 5.82 18.75 -32.42
C PRO A 416 4.71 18.38 -33.41
N TRP A 417 3.43 18.51 -33.03
CA TRP A 417 2.27 18.31 -33.91
C TRP A 417 2.08 19.49 -34.89
N GLU A 418 2.53 20.72 -34.57
CA GLU A 418 2.52 21.90 -35.40
C GLU A 418 3.84 22.00 -36.22
N THR A 419 4.97 21.90 -35.50
CA THR A 419 6.31 22.11 -36.02
C THR A 419 6.84 20.92 -36.84
N LYS A 420 6.23 19.73 -36.71
CA LYS A 420 6.70 18.46 -37.32
C LYS A 420 8.18 18.15 -37.03
N ASN A 421 8.69 18.65 -35.91
CA ASN A 421 10.11 18.59 -35.56
C ASN A 421 10.53 17.17 -35.14
N LYS A 422 11.18 16.46 -36.06
CA LYS A 422 11.64 15.07 -35.92
C LYS A 422 12.64 14.87 -34.79
N LYS A 423 13.44 15.90 -34.44
CA LYS A 423 14.41 15.87 -33.33
C LYS A 423 13.70 15.88 -31.98
N VAL A 424 12.63 16.69 -31.83
CA VAL A 424 11.78 16.72 -30.64
C VAL A 424 11.05 15.38 -30.46
N ILE A 425 10.53 14.81 -31.57
CA ILE A 425 9.87 13.49 -31.53
C ILE A 425 10.85 12.41 -31.08
N TYR A 426 12.08 12.39 -31.60
CA TYR A 426 13.13 11.47 -31.16
C TYR A 426 13.45 11.58 -29.66
N SER A 427 13.58 12.81 -29.16
CA SER A 427 13.84 13.06 -27.73
C SER A 427 12.71 12.53 -26.84
N LEU A 428 11.44 12.74 -27.24
CA LEU A 428 10.27 12.24 -26.52
C LEU A 428 10.16 10.70 -26.59
N CYS A 429 10.50 10.07 -27.72
CA CYS A 429 10.53 8.61 -27.84
C CYS A 429 11.56 7.98 -26.89
N ASN A 430 12.75 8.59 -26.77
CA ASN A 430 13.76 8.15 -25.80
C ASN A 430 13.27 8.31 -24.35
N ALA A 431 12.62 9.42 -24.04
CA ALA A 431 12.04 9.62 -22.71
C ALA A 431 10.97 8.57 -22.37
N ILE A 432 10.10 8.22 -23.32
CA ILE A 432 9.09 7.15 -23.15
C ILE A 432 9.75 5.79 -22.91
N LYS A 433 10.83 5.46 -23.65
CA LYS A 433 11.62 4.26 -23.42
C LYS A 433 12.14 4.22 -21.97
N ASP A 434 12.72 5.31 -21.51
CA ASP A 434 13.28 5.40 -20.17
C ASP A 434 12.19 5.31 -19.09
N ILE A 435 11.06 6.00 -19.27
CA ILE A 435 9.88 5.91 -18.40
C ILE A 435 9.39 4.46 -18.31
N ALA A 436 9.25 3.78 -19.44
CA ALA A 436 8.76 2.40 -19.47
C ALA A 436 9.70 1.43 -18.74
N ILE A 437 11.02 1.60 -18.86
CA ILE A 437 11.99 0.77 -18.13
C ILE A 437 11.89 1.02 -16.63
N LEU A 438 11.80 2.28 -16.19
CA LEU A 438 11.68 2.63 -14.78
C LEU A 438 10.34 2.20 -14.17
N LEU A 439 9.25 2.19 -14.95
CA LEU A 439 7.93 1.73 -14.51
C LEU A 439 7.78 0.20 -14.53
N SER A 440 8.65 -0.53 -15.23
CA SER A 440 8.48 -1.97 -15.45
C SER A 440 8.43 -2.81 -14.15
N PRO A 441 9.07 -2.45 -13.03
CA PRO A 441 8.87 -3.15 -11.77
C PRO A 441 7.43 -3.01 -11.23
N PHE A 442 6.80 -1.87 -11.42
CA PHE A 442 5.45 -1.56 -10.94
C PHE A 442 4.36 -2.01 -11.90
N MET A 443 4.54 -1.75 -13.20
CA MET A 443 3.57 -1.99 -14.27
C MET A 443 4.19 -2.81 -15.41
N PRO A 444 4.47 -4.10 -15.18
CA PRO A 444 5.22 -4.93 -16.13
C PRO A 444 4.54 -5.11 -17.48
N GLU A 445 3.22 -5.34 -17.51
CA GLU A 445 2.49 -5.55 -18.77
C GLU A 445 2.45 -4.28 -19.64
N THR A 446 2.24 -3.13 -19.02
CA THR A 446 2.25 -1.83 -19.70
C THR A 446 3.62 -1.54 -20.28
N SER A 447 4.68 -1.77 -19.51
CA SER A 447 6.05 -1.56 -19.93
C SER A 447 6.44 -2.48 -21.10
N GLU A 448 6.02 -3.73 -21.09
CA GLU A 448 6.21 -4.66 -22.22
C GLU A 448 5.45 -4.20 -23.48
N LYS A 449 4.23 -3.71 -23.35
CA LYS A 449 3.48 -3.14 -24.50
C LYS A 449 4.20 -1.95 -25.10
N ILE A 450 4.74 -1.05 -24.24
CA ILE A 450 5.52 0.11 -24.69
C ILE A 450 6.82 -0.35 -25.36
N SER A 451 7.55 -1.31 -24.77
CA SER A 451 8.80 -1.81 -25.31
C SER A 451 8.65 -2.41 -26.72
N LYS A 452 7.54 -3.13 -26.96
CA LYS A 452 7.19 -3.67 -28.28
C LYS A 452 6.90 -2.58 -29.32
N VAL A 453 6.19 -1.51 -28.93
CA VAL A 453 5.86 -0.38 -29.81
C VAL A 453 7.10 0.41 -30.21
N PHE A 454 7.98 0.68 -29.24
CA PHE A 454 9.19 1.50 -29.44
C PHE A 454 10.44 0.68 -29.76
N ASN A 455 10.32 -0.66 -29.79
CA ASN A 455 11.36 -1.62 -30.17
C ASN A 455 12.66 -1.49 -29.35
N PHE A 456 12.54 -1.69 -28.03
CA PHE A 456 13.67 -1.74 -27.10
C PHE A 456 13.51 -2.88 -26.08
N GLU A 457 14.61 -3.28 -25.46
CA GLU A 457 14.63 -4.24 -24.38
C GLU A 457 14.53 -3.53 -23.02
N ILE A 458 13.77 -4.10 -22.09
CA ILE A 458 13.68 -3.60 -20.71
C ILE A 458 14.94 -4.04 -19.95
N SER A 459 15.97 -3.20 -19.96
CA SER A 459 17.26 -3.46 -19.35
C SER A 459 17.97 -2.16 -18.93
N ILE A 460 18.95 -2.28 -18.03
CA ILE A 460 19.77 -1.13 -17.62
C ILE A 460 20.61 -0.58 -18.79
N GLU A 461 21.00 -1.45 -19.74
CA GLU A 461 21.71 -1.02 -20.93
C GLU A 461 20.85 -0.10 -21.78
N SER A 462 19.58 -0.42 -21.92
CA SER A 462 18.64 0.41 -22.70
C SER A 462 18.41 1.78 -22.08
N LEU A 463 18.55 1.93 -20.74
CA LEU A 463 18.56 3.26 -20.09
C LEU A 463 19.80 4.09 -20.44
N ASN A 464 20.91 3.44 -20.73
CA ASN A 464 22.17 4.10 -21.05
C ASN A 464 22.37 4.36 -22.57
N ASN A 465 21.52 3.74 -23.38
CA ASN A 465 21.63 3.82 -24.84
C ASN A 465 20.40 4.49 -25.45
N ASP A 466 20.64 5.29 -26.50
CA ASP A 466 19.56 5.89 -27.28
C ASP A 466 18.80 4.84 -28.09
N LEU A 467 17.52 5.13 -28.36
CA LEU A 467 16.73 4.36 -29.31
C LEU A 467 17.40 4.38 -30.71
N LYS A 468 17.46 3.19 -31.31
CA LYS A 468 17.77 3.10 -32.74
C LYS A 468 16.63 3.77 -33.54
N ILE A 469 16.97 4.51 -34.60
CA ILE A 469 15.95 5.11 -35.47
C ILE A 469 15.27 3.98 -36.24
N ASN A 470 14.07 3.64 -35.79
CA ASN A 470 13.24 2.58 -36.39
C ASN A 470 11.85 3.14 -36.71
N LYS A 471 11.11 2.43 -37.54
CA LYS A 471 9.72 2.75 -37.83
C LYS A 471 8.89 2.38 -36.57
N ILE A 472 8.40 3.39 -35.86
CA ILE A 472 7.48 3.23 -34.73
C ILE A 472 6.05 3.24 -35.25
N LYS A 473 5.23 2.31 -34.79
CA LYS A 473 3.79 2.29 -35.02
C LYS A 473 3.05 2.99 -33.89
N LYS A 474 1.88 3.55 -34.20
CA LYS A 474 0.98 4.11 -33.17
C LYS A 474 0.70 3.09 -32.09
N SER A 475 0.87 3.52 -30.83
CA SER A 475 0.53 2.69 -29.67
C SER A 475 -0.98 2.44 -29.58
N PRO A 476 -1.42 1.22 -29.24
CA PRO A 476 -2.81 1.01 -28.83
C PRO A 476 -3.11 1.83 -27.56
N ILE A 477 -4.38 2.03 -27.28
CA ILE A 477 -4.81 2.67 -26.03
C ILE A 477 -4.40 1.76 -24.86
N LEU A 478 -3.45 2.22 -24.06
CA LEU A 478 -2.93 1.45 -22.91
C LEU A 478 -3.88 1.48 -21.72
N PHE A 479 -4.48 2.62 -21.45
CA PHE A 479 -5.40 2.84 -20.33
C PHE A 479 -6.70 3.47 -20.86
N LYS A 480 -7.79 2.70 -20.78
CA LYS A 480 -9.13 3.22 -21.06
C LYS A 480 -9.65 3.91 -19.83
N LYS A 481 -10.24 5.11 -19.96
CA LYS A 481 -10.91 5.76 -18.84
C LYS A 481 -12.04 4.88 -18.31
N ILE A 482 -12.11 4.82 -16.99
CA ILE A 482 -13.14 4.11 -16.27
C ILE A 482 -14.19 5.15 -15.87
N ASN A 483 -15.40 4.99 -16.37
CA ASN A 483 -16.52 5.87 -16.00
C ASN A 483 -16.98 5.48 -14.61
N THR A 484 -17.05 6.43 -13.69
CA THR A 484 -17.71 6.24 -12.40
C THR A 484 -19.20 5.98 -12.63
N ILE A 485 -19.85 5.27 -11.71
CA ILE A 485 -21.31 4.94 -11.81
C ILE A 485 -22.13 6.20 -12.08
N ALA A 486 -21.68 7.37 -11.58
CA ALA A 486 -22.32 8.67 -11.85
C ALA A 486 -22.28 9.09 -13.33
N GLU A 487 -21.23 8.73 -14.11
CA GLU A 487 -21.12 9.07 -15.55
C GLU A 487 -21.88 8.07 -16.43
N ASN A 488 -22.01 6.80 -16.01
CA ASN A 488 -22.84 5.79 -16.72
C ASN A 488 -24.34 6.12 -16.68
N VAL A 489 -24.80 6.86 -15.67
CA VAL A 489 -26.17 7.38 -15.63
C VAL A 489 -26.38 8.51 -16.65
N ASN A 490 -25.34 9.29 -16.97
CA ASN A 490 -25.42 10.39 -17.93
C ASN A 490 -25.23 9.96 -19.39
N SER A 491 -24.47 8.89 -19.68
CA SER A 491 -24.26 8.41 -21.06
C SER A 491 -25.45 7.62 -21.62
N LYS A 492 -26.30 7.03 -20.78
CA LYS A 492 -27.56 6.36 -21.17
C LYS A 492 -28.77 7.29 -21.30
N LYS A 493 -28.63 8.60 -21.03
CA LYS A 493 -29.71 9.61 -21.13
C LYS A 493 -29.71 10.38 -22.44
N LYS A 494 -29.49 9.71 -23.59
CA LYS A 494 -29.99 10.20 -24.90
C LYS A 494 -31.23 9.47 -25.37
N GLU A 495 -31.87 8.66 -24.55
CA GLU A 495 -33.20 8.13 -24.80
C GLU A 495 -34.15 8.55 -23.65
N LYS A 496 -35.26 9.16 -24.02
CA LYS A 496 -36.31 9.69 -23.14
C LYS A 496 -36.87 8.61 -22.24
N VAL A 497 -36.78 8.76 -20.91
CA VAL A 497 -37.71 8.09 -19.97
C VAL A 497 -37.93 8.98 -18.73
N ASN A 498 -39.15 8.96 -18.26
CA ASN A 498 -39.76 9.74 -17.19
C ASN A 498 -39.09 9.56 -15.82
N LYS A 499 -39.07 10.65 -15.06
CA LYS A 499 -38.54 10.79 -13.69
C LYS A 499 -39.38 10.05 -12.67
N SER A 500 -38.72 9.35 -11.77
CA SER A 500 -39.16 9.08 -10.38
C SER A 500 -37.96 9.29 -9.43
N PRO A 501 -38.15 9.77 -8.20
CA PRO A 501 -37.10 10.31 -7.36
C PRO A 501 -36.29 9.20 -6.66
N ILE A 502 -34.97 9.30 -6.65
CA ILE A 502 -34.07 8.46 -5.88
C ILE A 502 -33.57 9.28 -4.69
N ILE A 503 -33.92 8.85 -3.51
CA ILE A 503 -33.26 9.16 -2.25
C ILE A 503 -32.22 8.06 -2.06
N ASP A 504 -30.96 8.48 -1.84
CA ASP A 504 -29.89 7.86 -1.06
C ASP A 504 -28.53 8.01 -1.76
N GLY A 505 -27.88 9.16 -1.44
CA GLY A 505 -26.43 9.25 -1.42
C GLY A 505 -26.01 9.26 0.05
N ILE A 506 -25.66 8.14 0.62
CA ILE A 506 -24.96 8.10 1.90
C ILE A 506 -23.57 8.70 1.65
N MET A 507 -23.42 9.97 2.04
CA MET A 507 -22.09 10.59 2.13
C MET A 507 -21.27 9.83 3.18
N SER A 508 -19.97 9.66 2.92
CA SER A 508 -19.04 9.15 3.92
C SER A 508 -19.18 9.95 5.22
N SER A 509 -19.28 9.25 6.35
CA SER A 509 -19.32 9.88 7.65
C SER A 509 -18.05 10.72 7.85
N ILE A 510 -18.22 11.98 8.27
CA ILE A 510 -17.11 12.85 8.67
C ILE A 510 -16.82 12.54 10.14
N GLU A 511 -15.56 12.35 10.50
CA GLU A 511 -15.18 12.22 11.91
C GLU A 511 -15.44 13.53 12.67
N PHE A 512 -15.83 13.41 13.94
CA PHE A 512 -16.07 14.58 14.79
C PHE A 512 -14.86 15.53 14.83
N LYS A 513 -13.64 14.98 14.77
CA LYS A 513 -12.38 15.72 14.65
C LYS A 513 -12.29 16.62 13.40
N ASP A 514 -12.96 16.25 12.31
CA ASP A 514 -12.99 17.10 11.10
C ASP A 514 -14.07 18.17 11.21
N TRP A 515 -15.17 17.87 11.90
CA TRP A 515 -16.17 18.87 12.26
C TRP A 515 -15.60 19.95 13.17
N GLU A 516 -14.78 19.60 14.17
CA GLU A 516 -14.14 20.56 15.07
C GLU A 516 -13.23 21.58 14.38
N LYS A 517 -12.72 21.25 13.20
CA LYS A 517 -11.90 22.15 12.38
C LYS A 517 -12.72 23.26 11.70
N LEU A 518 -14.04 23.09 11.61
CA LEU A 518 -14.92 24.05 10.95
C LEU A 518 -15.29 25.16 11.92
N ASP A 519 -15.08 26.43 11.52
CA ASP A 519 -15.54 27.59 12.25
C ASP A 519 -16.79 28.16 11.54
N ILE A 520 -17.95 27.75 12.03
CA ILE A 520 -19.26 28.15 11.52
C ILE A 520 -19.92 29.04 12.56
N ARG A 521 -20.37 30.24 12.15
CA ARG A 521 -20.90 31.26 13.06
C ARG A 521 -22.17 31.91 12.54
N VAL A 522 -22.93 32.50 13.45
CA VAL A 522 -24.04 33.37 13.12
C VAL A 522 -23.50 34.71 12.64
N GLY A 523 -23.94 35.14 11.46
CA GLY A 523 -23.64 36.45 10.91
C GLY A 523 -24.92 37.25 10.61
N LYS A 524 -24.79 38.56 10.42
CA LYS A 524 -25.86 39.44 9.97
C LYS A 524 -25.44 40.17 8.70
N ILE A 525 -26.24 40.12 7.68
CA ILE A 525 -26.01 40.84 6.41
C ILE A 525 -26.29 42.30 6.63
N GLU A 526 -25.25 43.13 6.63
CA GLU A 526 -25.36 44.57 6.83
C GLU A 526 -25.63 45.34 5.53
N LYS A 527 -24.99 44.86 4.41
CA LYS A 527 -25.07 45.54 3.12
C LYS A 527 -25.03 44.53 1.97
N VAL A 528 -25.78 44.83 0.92
CA VAL A 528 -25.83 44.02 -0.32
C VAL A 528 -25.51 44.91 -1.53
N GLU A 529 -24.41 44.60 -2.21
CA GLU A 529 -23.95 45.31 -3.40
C GLU A 529 -23.96 44.41 -4.64
N GLU A 530 -24.14 45.00 -5.81
CA GLU A 530 -23.98 44.32 -7.07
C GLU A 530 -22.48 44.22 -7.43
N ILE A 531 -22.12 43.19 -8.15
CA ILE A 531 -20.76 43.01 -8.70
C ILE A 531 -20.87 43.24 -10.22
N ASP A 532 -20.10 44.17 -10.75
CA ASP A 532 -20.08 44.47 -12.17
C ASP A 532 -19.71 43.24 -12.99
N GLY A 533 -20.51 42.93 -14.01
CA GLY A 533 -20.33 41.74 -14.84
C GLY A 533 -20.65 40.40 -14.17
N ALA A 534 -21.42 40.42 -13.06
CA ALA A 534 -21.89 39.19 -12.39
C ALA A 534 -23.42 39.12 -12.33
N ASP A 535 -24.04 38.33 -13.23
CA ASP A 535 -25.50 38.18 -13.33
C ASP A 535 -26.14 37.34 -12.20
N LYS A 536 -25.33 36.62 -11.42
CA LYS A 536 -25.79 35.69 -10.41
C LYS A 536 -25.35 36.02 -8.98
N LEU A 537 -24.37 36.90 -8.81
CA LEU A 537 -23.69 37.12 -7.55
C LEU A 537 -24.07 38.47 -6.93
N TYR A 538 -24.23 38.45 -5.61
CA TYR A 538 -24.17 39.62 -4.77
C TYR A 538 -22.86 39.64 -3.99
N LYS A 539 -22.33 40.82 -3.71
CA LYS A 539 -21.31 41.08 -2.70
C LYS A 539 -22.03 41.44 -1.41
N LEU A 540 -21.84 40.65 -0.39
CA LEU A 540 -22.44 40.80 0.93
C LEU A 540 -21.39 41.28 1.91
N SER A 541 -21.69 42.35 2.67
CA SER A 541 -20.94 42.70 3.87
C SER A 541 -21.65 42.09 5.06
N ILE A 542 -21.01 41.17 5.75
CA ILE A 542 -21.59 40.38 6.84
C ILE A 542 -20.83 40.65 8.13
N SER A 543 -21.54 41.09 9.18
CA SER A 543 -21.03 41.16 10.53
C SER A 543 -21.05 39.78 11.18
N VAL A 544 -19.93 39.37 11.80
CA VAL A 544 -19.79 38.09 12.51
C VAL A 544 -19.20 38.40 13.91
N GLY A 545 -19.99 39.04 14.75
CA GLY A 545 -19.54 39.57 16.03
C GLY A 545 -18.64 40.80 15.89
N ALA A 546 -17.40 40.72 16.33
CA ALA A 546 -16.44 41.83 16.22
C ALA A 546 -15.82 42.01 14.81
N GLU A 547 -16.02 41.05 13.92
CA GLU A 547 -15.43 41.04 12.58
C GLU A 547 -16.47 41.35 11.50
N LYS A 548 -16.04 42.05 10.44
CA LYS A 548 -16.81 42.22 9.22
C LYS A 548 -16.13 41.47 8.07
N ARG A 549 -16.92 40.74 7.29
CA ARG A 549 -16.42 39.97 6.17
C ARG A 549 -17.16 40.25 4.88
N THR A 550 -16.42 40.26 3.78
CA THR A 550 -17.00 40.31 2.43
C THR A 550 -17.22 38.90 1.93
N ILE A 551 -18.45 38.57 1.50
CA ILE A 551 -18.80 37.27 0.97
C ILE A 551 -19.54 37.43 -0.36
N CYS A 552 -19.08 36.73 -1.40
CA CYS A 552 -19.77 36.67 -2.69
C CYS A 552 -20.74 35.50 -2.70
N ALA A 553 -22.03 35.74 -2.90
CA ALA A 553 -23.04 34.69 -2.86
C ALA A 553 -23.95 34.68 -4.10
N GLY A 554 -24.28 33.51 -4.62
CA GLY A 554 -25.12 33.25 -5.80
C GLY A 554 -26.61 33.44 -5.57
N LEU A 555 -27.00 34.56 -4.93
CA LEU A 555 -28.37 34.78 -4.45
C LEU A 555 -29.22 35.72 -5.34
N LYS A 556 -28.63 36.36 -6.36
CA LYS A 556 -29.28 37.40 -7.17
C LYS A 556 -30.52 36.90 -7.91
N LYS A 557 -30.62 35.60 -8.22
CA LYS A 557 -31.80 35.00 -8.84
C LYS A 557 -32.94 34.68 -7.87
N TYR A 558 -32.64 34.65 -6.57
CA TYR A 558 -33.55 34.09 -5.55
C TYR A 558 -34.02 35.13 -4.54
N TYR A 559 -33.25 36.22 -4.36
CA TYR A 559 -33.52 37.27 -3.37
C TYR A 559 -33.31 38.65 -3.94
N LYS A 560 -34.18 39.57 -3.58
CA LYS A 560 -33.95 41.02 -3.76
C LYS A 560 -33.02 41.54 -2.65
N LYS A 561 -32.29 42.62 -2.88
CA LYS A 561 -31.36 43.20 -1.90
C LYS A 561 -32.06 43.51 -0.56
N SER A 562 -33.26 44.10 -0.62
CA SER A 562 -34.08 44.42 0.55
C SER A 562 -34.54 43.21 1.38
N GLU A 563 -34.52 42.02 0.83
CA GLU A 563 -34.87 40.79 1.53
C GLU A 563 -33.67 40.15 2.24
N LEU A 564 -32.46 40.61 1.92
CA LEU A 564 -31.20 40.14 2.46
C LEU A 564 -30.63 41.05 3.54
N GLU A 565 -30.75 42.38 3.37
CA GLU A 565 -30.21 43.33 4.32
C GLU A 565 -30.93 43.25 5.67
N GLY A 566 -30.15 43.18 6.74
CA GLY A 566 -30.59 42.98 8.11
C GLY A 566 -30.84 41.51 8.51
N LYS A 567 -30.79 40.56 7.57
CA LYS A 567 -31.08 39.15 7.83
C LYS A 567 -29.92 38.47 8.53
N LYS A 568 -30.22 37.69 9.60
CA LYS A 568 -29.26 36.79 10.21
C LYS A 568 -29.08 35.55 9.34
N CYS A 569 -27.85 35.03 9.26
CA CYS A 569 -27.47 33.89 8.44
C CYS A 569 -26.37 33.08 9.10
N ILE A 570 -26.14 31.87 8.60
CA ILE A 570 -25.03 31.04 9.05
C ILE A 570 -23.88 31.14 8.05
N VAL A 571 -22.68 31.40 8.57
CA VAL A 571 -21.47 31.69 7.80
C VAL A 571 -20.34 30.75 8.19
N PHE A 572 -19.70 30.14 7.20
CA PHE A 572 -18.46 29.40 7.36
C PHE A 572 -17.29 30.37 7.23
N VAL A 573 -16.61 30.66 8.34
CA VAL A 573 -15.67 31.81 8.45
C VAL A 573 -14.20 31.41 8.23
N ASN A 574 -13.79 30.17 8.47
CA ASN A 574 -12.40 29.75 8.26
C ASN A 574 -12.16 29.04 6.91
N LEU A 575 -12.95 29.39 5.90
CA LEU A 575 -12.71 28.97 4.52
C LEU A 575 -11.63 29.87 3.89
N ALA A 576 -10.72 29.27 3.12
CA ALA A 576 -9.69 30.04 2.43
C ALA A 576 -10.30 31.09 1.50
N PRO A 577 -9.81 32.36 1.52
CA PRO A 577 -10.34 33.43 0.66
C PRO A 577 -10.25 33.10 -0.81
N ARG A 578 -11.27 33.50 -1.59
CA ARG A 578 -11.33 33.22 -3.03
C ARG A 578 -11.75 34.49 -3.80
N ILE A 579 -11.04 34.80 -4.87
CA ILE A 579 -11.42 35.94 -5.74
C ILE A 579 -12.53 35.51 -6.69
N MET A 580 -13.66 36.20 -6.68
CA MET A 580 -14.84 35.99 -7.53
C MET A 580 -15.20 37.29 -8.24
N LYS A 581 -15.04 37.35 -9.57
CA LYS A 581 -15.30 38.56 -10.39
C LYS A 581 -14.60 39.80 -9.83
N GLY A 582 -13.33 39.69 -9.44
CA GLY A 582 -12.54 40.80 -8.90
C GLY A 582 -12.78 41.16 -7.44
N VAL A 583 -13.72 40.48 -6.75
CA VAL A 583 -14.01 40.67 -5.33
C VAL A 583 -13.50 39.49 -4.53
N GLU A 584 -12.74 39.71 -3.46
CA GLU A 584 -12.30 38.68 -2.55
C GLU A 584 -13.44 38.23 -1.63
N SER A 585 -13.83 36.97 -1.68
CA SER A 585 -14.81 36.36 -0.78
C SER A 585 -14.08 35.67 0.38
N GLN A 586 -14.37 36.11 1.62
CA GLN A 586 -13.67 35.72 2.86
C GLN A 586 -14.50 34.74 3.70
N GLY A 587 -15.16 33.78 3.06
CA GLY A 587 -16.02 32.81 3.69
C GLY A 587 -17.14 32.36 2.77
N MET A 588 -18.10 31.62 3.32
CA MET A 588 -19.25 31.09 2.58
C MET A 588 -20.52 31.23 3.43
N LEU A 589 -21.58 31.80 2.86
CA LEU A 589 -22.92 31.78 3.43
C LEU A 589 -23.60 30.44 3.15
N LEU A 590 -24.20 29.83 4.17
CA LEU A 590 -24.86 28.56 4.04
C LEU A 590 -26.33 28.70 3.60
N ALA A 591 -26.74 27.95 2.62
CA ALA A 591 -28.11 27.95 2.12
C ALA A 591 -28.54 26.52 1.74
N ALA A 592 -29.81 26.20 1.97
CA ALA A 592 -30.42 24.97 1.50
C ALA A 592 -30.87 25.16 0.04
N VAL A 593 -30.56 24.20 -0.82
CA VAL A 593 -30.88 24.23 -2.26
C VAL A 593 -31.79 23.05 -2.58
N SER A 594 -32.93 23.32 -3.25
CA SER A 594 -33.82 22.25 -3.71
C SER A 594 -33.17 21.39 -4.80
N GLN A 595 -33.56 20.12 -4.91
CA GLN A 595 -33.00 19.17 -5.89
C GLN A 595 -33.06 19.65 -7.36
N ASP A 596 -34.04 20.49 -7.69
CA ASP A 596 -34.24 21.08 -9.01
C ASP A 596 -33.55 22.47 -9.17
N GLU A 597 -32.78 22.88 -8.15
CA GLU A 597 -32.08 24.17 -8.05
C GLU A 597 -32.99 25.43 -8.24
N LYS A 598 -34.31 25.27 -8.13
CA LYS A 598 -35.25 26.40 -8.29
C LYS A 598 -35.46 27.21 -7.01
N LYS A 599 -35.14 26.62 -5.86
CA LYS A 599 -35.26 27.28 -4.57
C LYS A 599 -33.92 27.26 -3.85
N VAL A 600 -33.48 28.40 -3.37
CA VAL A 600 -32.31 28.58 -2.51
C VAL A 600 -32.77 29.33 -1.28
N ILE A 601 -32.66 28.72 -0.10
CA ILE A 601 -33.11 29.30 1.17
C ILE A 601 -31.90 29.44 2.09
N ILE A 602 -31.65 30.68 2.53
CA ILE A 602 -30.57 30.98 3.48
C ILE A 602 -30.88 30.30 4.82
N ILE A 603 -29.90 29.60 5.37
CA ILE A 603 -30.02 29.04 6.71
C ILE A 603 -29.86 30.15 7.73
N SER A 604 -30.87 30.30 8.61
CA SER A 604 -30.93 31.33 9.64
C SER A 604 -31.25 30.71 10.99
N PRO A 605 -30.81 31.31 12.12
CA PRO A 605 -31.26 30.87 13.43
C PRO A 605 -32.79 31.03 13.57
N GLU A 606 -33.45 30.05 14.16
CA GLU A 606 -34.91 30.11 14.42
C GLU A 606 -35.30 31.16 15.44
N LYS A 607 -34.41 31.37 16.43
CA LYS A 607 -34.59 32.40 17.47
C LYS A 607 -33.46 33.41 17.41
N ASP A 608 -33.69 34.57 17.98
CA ASP A 608 -32.67 35.61 18.03
C ASP A 608 -31.50 35.19 18.91
N ILE A 609 -30.29 35.36 18.38
CA ILE A 609 -29.02 35.01 19.03
C ILE A 609 -27.96 36.03 18.57
N GLU A 610 -26.93 36.25 19.39
CA GLU A 610 -25.86 37.18 19.10
C GLU A 610 -25.07 36.84 17.83
N GLU A 611 -24.61 37.90 17.13
CA GLU A 611 -23.70 37.79 16.00
C GLU A 611 -22.35 37.24 16.48
N GLY A 612 -21.77 36.29 15.73
CA GLY A 612 -20.54 35.59 16.12
C GLY A 612 -20.77 34.33 16.96
N ALA A 613 -22.00 34.01 17.38
CA ALA A 613 -22.31 32.76 18.05
C ALA A 613 -21.85 31.54 17.22
N LYS A 614 -21.12 30.62 17.85
CA LYS A 614 -20.55 29.46 17.18
C LYS A 614 -21.58 28.33 17.04
N ILE A 615 -21.67 27.77 15.84
CA ILE A 615 -22.45 26.56 15.57
C ILE A 615 -21.62 25.33 16.02
N ARG A 616 -22.25 24.50 16.84
CA ARG A 616 -21.61 23.30 17.41
C ARG A 616 -22.39 22.05 17.05
#